data_66020714f1f695d6db3be4733d4a84ae
#
_entry.id   66020714f1f695d6db3be4733d4a84ae
#
_cell.length_a   1.000
_cell.length_b   1.000
_cell.length_c   1.000
_cell.angle_alpha   90.00
_cell.angle_beta   90.00
_cell.angle_gamma   90.00
#
_symmetry.space_group_name_H-M   'P 1'
#
loop_
_entity.id
_entity.type
_entity.pdbx_description
1 polymer ?
#
loop_
_entity_poly.entity_id
_entity_poly.type
_entity_poly.pdbx_seq_one_letter_code
_entity_poly.pdbx_strand_id
1 'polypeptide(L)'
;EVAIVGAGPGDPDLLTLKALHKLQMADVIVYDRLVTPEILDRGRRDAKRIFVGKESGQHTCGQEEIHQILLEESRQGKYVVRLKGGDPFIFGRGGEERSFLLSQGVPVEVVPGITAALGCGAAAGIPMTHRNMAQAVTFITGHGEEEPRGDWEALANLRHSLVIYMGVGSAGKIATRLMAHGKDPATPVAVIANGTTLDQKFVKGRLGRLESLIINNKILAPALIIIGSV
;
A
#
# COMPACT_ATOMS: atom_id res chain seq x y z
N GLU A 1 0.81 5.11 24.89
CA GLU A 1 0.45 5.87 23.68
C GLU A 1 0.87 5.10 22.44
N VAL A 2 0.04 5.14 21.39
CA VAL A 2 0.35 4.48 20.11
C VAL A 2 0.35 5.51 18.98
N ALA A 3 1.38 5.48 18.11
CA ALA A 3 1.39 6.18 16.84
C ALA A 3 1.28 5.18 15.68
N ILE A 4 0.27 5.36 14.81
CA ILE A 4 0.13 4.60 13.56
C ILE A 4 0.76 5.44 12.45
N VAL A 5 1.88 4.96 11.91
CA VAL A 5 2.79 5.78 11.09
C VAL A 5 2.93 5.18 9.69
N GLY A 6 2.76 6.00 8.67
CA GLY A 6 3.07 5.64 7.29
C GLY A 6 4.57 5.66 7.02
N ALA A 7 5.08 4.54 6.53
CA ALA A 7 6.48 4.37 6.17
C ALA A 7 6.83 4.89 4.77
N GLY A 8 5.82 5.31 3.98
CA GLY A 8 6.04 5.63 2.59
C GLY A 8 6.17 4.39 1.69
N PRO A 9 6.53 4.57 0.41
CA PRO A 9 6.45 3.52 -0.61
C PRO A 9 7.66 2.56 -0.64
N GLY A 10 8.72 2.83 0.14
CA GLY A 10 9.91 1.96 0.20
C GLY A 10 11.23 2.71 0.36
N ASP A 11 11.40 3.83 -0.33
CA ASP A 11 12.56 4.71 -0.20
C ASP A 11 12.54 5.42 1.17
N PRO A 12 13.59 5.28 2.01
CA PRO A 12 13.65 5.92 3.33
C PRO A 12 13.66 7.45 3.27
N ASP A 13 14.07 8.06 2.19
CA ASP A 13 14.07 9.52 2.02
C ASP A 13 12.65 10.06 1.70
N LEU A 14 11.68 9.16 1.45
CA LEU A 14 10.26 9.50 1.33
C LEU A 14 9.48 9.38 2.65
N LEU A 15 10.16 9.15 3.77
CA LEU A 15 9.56 9.32 5.09
C LEU A 15 9.18 10.79 5.32
N THR A 16 8.02 11.01 5.92
CA THR A 16 7.74 12.36 6.43
C THR A 16 8.65 12.65 7.63
N LEU A 17 9.02 13.91 7.84
CA LEU A 17 9.78 14.32 9.02
C LEU A 17 9.09 13.91 10.32
N LYS A 18 7.77 13.97 10.34
CA LYS A 18 6.97 13.54 11.51
C LYS A 18 7.09 12.03 11.74
N ALA A 19 7.04 11.22 10.68
CA ALA A 19 7.25 9.77 10.77
C ALA A 19 8.65 9.43 11.32
N LEU A 20 9.69 10.11 10.82
CA LEU A 20 11.05 9.95 11.30
C LEU A 20 11.16 10.27 12.81
N HIS A 21 10.61 11.40 13.25
CA HIS A 21 10.62 11.77 14.67
C HIS A 21 9.92 10.72 15.54
N LYS A 22 8.77 10.17 15.08
CA LYS A 22 8.05 9.12 15.82
C LYS A 22 8.87 7.84 15.93
N LEU A 23 9.53 7.42 14.86
CA LEU A 23 10.43 6.26 14.86
C LEU A 23 11.61 6.43 15.83
N GLN A 24 12.20 7.64 15.90
CA GLN A 24 13.30 7.97 16.80
C GLN A 24 12.89 8.04 18.27
N MET A 25 11.61 8.17 18.57
CA MET A 25 11.08 8.19 19.94
C MET A 25 10.53 6.82 20.38
N ALA A 26 10.35 5.88 19.46
CA ALA A 26 9.68 4.61 19.72
C ALA A 26 10.44 3.72 20.69
N ASP A 27 9.78 3.20 21.72
CA ASP A 27 10.27 2.10 22.55
C ASP A 27 10.00 0.75 21.88
N VAL A 28 8.90 0.68 21.09
CA VAL A 28 8.49 -0.51 20.35
C VAL A 28 8.07 -0.11 18.94
N ILE A 29 8.58 -0.82 17.94
CA ILE A 29 8.18 -0.69 16.54
C ILE A 29 7.53 -1.98 16.08
N VAL A 30 6.22 -1.94 15.81
CA VAL A 30 5.44 -3.05 15.25
C VAL A 30 5.29 -2.83 13.75
N TYR A 31 5.81 -3.71 12.92
CA TYR A 31 5.92 -3.48 11.48
C TYR A 31 5.57 -4.72 10.64
N ASP A 32 5.23 -4.49 9.37
CA ASP A 32 4.89 -5.52 8.40
C ASP A 32 5.94 -5.64 7.28
N ARG A 33 5.72 -6.59 6.37
CA ARG A 33 6.64 -6.92 5.27
C ARG A 33 6.89 -5.78 4.26
N LEU A 34 6.04 -4.78 4.20
CA LEU A 34 6.20 -3.66 3.26
C LEU A 34 7.16 -2.59 3.74
N VAL A 35 7.60 -2.68 5.00
CA VAL A 35 8.59 -1.77 5.57
C VAL A 35 9.98 -2.31 5.28
N THR A 36 10.81 -1.51 4.61
CA THR A 36 12.18 -1.89 4.26
C THR A 36 13.11 -1.83 5.47
N PRO A 37 14.20 -2.64 5.48
CA PRO A 37 15.20 -2.58 6.56
C PRO A 37 15.79 -1.18 6.76
N GLU A 38 16.02 -0.44 5.67
CA GLU A 38 16.58 0.91 5.68
C GLU A 38 15.67 1.90 6.41
N ILE A 39 14.35 1.71 6.32
CA ILE A 39 13.37 2.50 7.08
C ILE A 39 13.39 2.11 8.56
N LEU A 40 13.46 0.82 8.89
CA LEU A 40 13.55 0.35 10.28
C LEU A 40 14.81 0.87 10.97
N ASP A 41 15.90 1.00 10.23
CA ASP A 41 17.18 1.50 10.76
C ASP A 41 17.21 3.01 11.00
N ARG A 42 16.18 3.76 10.58
CA ARG A 42 15.96 5.16 10.98
C ARG A 42 15.41 5.29 12.42
N GLY A 43 14.86 4.21 12.97
CA GLY A 43 14.38 4.16 14.36
C GLY A 43 15.51 4.02 15.37
N ARG A 44 15.17 4.13 16.66
CA ARG A 44 16.11 3.89 17.76
C ARG A 44 16.68 2.47 17.68
N ARG A 45 17.99 2.33 17.91
CA ARG A 45 18.69 1.03 17.87
C ARG A 45 18.24 0.07 18.97
N ASP A 46 17.84 0.61 20.11
CA ASP A 46 17.38 -0.12 21.31
C ASP A 46 15.85 -0.33 21.32
N ALA A 47 15.11 0.18 20.33
CA ALA A 47 13.69 -0.09 20.20
C ALA A 47 13.42 -1.58 19.98
N LYS A 48 12.46 -2.14 20.71
CA LYS A 48 11.96 -3.50 20.45
C LYS A 48 11.30 -3.54 19.09
N ARG A 49 11.71 -4.45 18.20
CA ARG A 49 11.14 -4.63 16.87
C ARG A 49 10.25 -5.87 16.85
N ILE A 50 8.97 -5.72 16.50
CA ILE A 50 7.99 -6.81 16.41
C ILE A 50 7.48 -6.90 14.97
N PHE A 51 7.82 -7.97 14.29
CA PHE A 51 7.32 -8.27 12.95
C PHE A 51 5.93 -8.91 13.03
N VAL A 52 4.97 -8.36 12.28
CA VAL A 52 3.57 -8.86 12.22
C VAL A 52 3.12 -9.15 10.78
N GLY A 53 4.06 -9.19 9.84
CA GLY A 53 3.79 -9.51 8.43
C GLY A 53 3.51 -10.99 8.20
N LYS A 54 3.00 -11.30 6.99
CA LYS A 54 2.84 -12.70 6.53
C LYS A 54 4.15 -13.19 5.95
N GLU A 55 4.70 -14.26 6.53
CA GLU A 55 5.80 -15.02 5.93
C GLU A 55 5.33 -16.41 5.53
N SER A 56 5.83 -16.90 4.37
CA SER A 56 5.52 -18.25 3.90
C SER A 56 6.09 -19.27 4.89
N GLY A 57 5.20 -20.10 5.48
CA GLY A 57 5.60 -21.18 6.39
C GLY A 57 5.65 -20.84 7.89
N GLN A 58 5.35 -19.58 8.28
CA GLN A 58 5.24 -19.18 9.68
C GLN A 58 3.80 -18.79 10.04
N HIS A 59 3.51 -18.77 11.34
CA HIS A 59 2.23 -18.32 11.87
C HIS A 59 1.97 -16.87 11.40
N THR A 60 0.90 -16.68 10.64
CA THR A 60 0.49 -15.37 10.18
C THR A 60 -0.28 -14.66 11.28
N CYS A 61 0.24 -13.54 11.78
CA CYS A 61 -0.52 -12.70 12.72
C CYS A 61 -1.85 -12.25 12.07
N GLY A 62 -2.96 -12.65 12.68
CA GLY A 62 -4.28 -12.15 12.35
C GLY A 62 -4.41 -10.69 12.77
N GLN A 63 -5.41 -9.97 12.24
CA GLN A 63 -5.62 -8.56 12.61
C GLN A 63 -5.91 -8.41 14.11
N GLU A 64 -6.67 -9.34 14.69
CA GLU A 64 -6.95 -9.36 16.13
C GLU A 64 -5.68 -9.50 16.97
N GLU A 65 -4.75 -10.35 16.53
CA GLU A 65 -3.46 -10.54 17.20
C GLU A 65 -2.60 -9.26 17.14
N ILE A 66 -2.60 -8.57 15.99
CA ILE A 66 -1.93 -7.27 15.86
C ILE A 66 -2.53 -6.25 16.83
N HIS A 67 -3.86 -6.23 16.95
CA HIS A 67 -4.57 -5.36 17.89
C HIS A 67 -4.14 -5.62 19.33
N GLN A 68 -4.03 -6.91 19.73
CA GLN A 68 -3.59 -7.28 21.08
C GLN A 68 -2.14 -6.91 21.34
N ILE A 69 -1.23 -7.15 20.40
CA ILE A 69 0.19 -6.76 20.52
C ILE A 69 0.31 -5.24 20.77
N LEU A 70 -0.39 -4.42 19.98
CA LEU A 70 -0.36 -2.97 20.15
C LEU A 70 -0.90 -2.53 21.52
N LEU A 71 -1.99 -3.16 21.96
CA LEU A 71 -2.61 -2.88 23.24
C LEU A 71 -1.70 -3.26 24.41
N GLU A 72 -1.14 -4.47 24.41
CA GLU A 72 -0.28 -4.98 25.46
C GLU A 72 0.99 -4.14 25.63
N GLU A 73 1.69 -3.82 24.54
CA GLU A 73 2.88 -2.99 24.59
C GLU A 73 2.57 -1.57 25.09
N SER A 74 1.42 -1.00 24.68
CA SER A 74 1.02 0.34 25.14
C SER A 74 0.65 0.37 26.62
N ARG A 75 0.04 -0.70 27.18
CA ARG A 75 -0.33 -0.82 28.59
C ARG A 75 0.89 -0.95 29.52
N GLN A 76 2.05 -1.34 28.98
CA GLN A 76 3.32 -1.33 29.70
C GLN A 76 3.94 0.07 29.83
N GLY A 77 3.24 1.11 29.43
CA GLY A 77 3.73 2.50 29.47
C GLY A 77 4.66 2.89 28.33
N LYS A 78 4.86 2.01 27.34
CA LYS A 78 5.77 2.23 26.21
C LYS A 78 5.16 3.14 25.15
N TYR A 79 6.03 3.86 24.45
CA TYR A 79 5.66 4.57 23.23
C TYR A 79 5.76 3.60 22.05
N VAL A 80 4.60 3.21 21.52
CA VAL A 80 4.49 2.19 20.46
C VAL A 80 4.29 2.84 19.10
N VAL A 81 5.12 2.52 18.13
CA VAL A 81 4.94 2.89 16.73
C VAL A 81 4.46 1.68 15.94
N ARG A 82 3.25 1.74 15.40
CA ARG A 82 2.77 0.82 14.37
C ARG A 82 3.19 1.37 13.00
N LEU A 83 4.25 0.83 12.42
CA LEU A 83 4.82 1.27 11.15
C LEU A 83 4.22 0.47 9.99
N LYS A 84 3.61 1.15 9.02
CA LYS A 84 2.86 0.56 7.90
C LYS A 84 3.40 1.05 6.57
N GLY A 85 3.62 0.16 5.61
CA GLY A 85 4.02 0.56 4.25
C GLY A 85 3.00 1.52 3.62
N GLY A 86 3.46 2.51 2.86
CA GLY A 86 2.63 3.54 2.25
C GLY A 86 2.01 4.49 3.28
N ASP A 87 0.70 4.67 3.18
CA ASP A 87 -0.14 5.47 4.08
C ASP A 87 -1.05 4.54 4.90
N PRO A 88 -1.22 4.77 6.22
CA PRO A 88 -2.01 3.89 7.09
C PRO A 88 -3.48 3.77 6.72
N PHE A 89 -4.05 4.81 6.11
CA PHE A 89 -5.48 4.89 5.79
C PHE A 89 -5.82 4.53 4.34
N ILE A 90 -4.80 4.31 3.49
CA ILE A 90 -5.00 3.84 2.12
C ILE A 90 -4.74 2.33 2.04
N PHE A 91 -5.81 1.53 2.11
CA PHE A 91 -5.81 0.07 2.09
C PHE A 91 -4.89 -0.60 3.13
N GLY A 92 -4.52 0.15 4.18
CA GLY A 92 -3.61 -0.28 5.24
C GLY A 92 -4.30 -0.77 6.52
N ARG A 93 -5.63 -0.76 6.61
CA ARG A 93 -6.41 -1.13 7.81
C ARG A 93 -6.09 -0.30 9.06
N GLY A 94 -5.37 0.81 8.92
CA GLY A 94 -5.03 1.70 10.04
C GLY A 94 -6.25 2.28 10.77
N GLY A 95 -7.38 2.42 10.06
CA GLY A 95 -8.65 2.82 10.66
C GLY A 95 -9.20 1.79 11.66
N GLU A 96 -9.07 0.49 11.34
CA GLU A 96 -9.49 -0.60 12.23
C GLU A 96 -8.61 -0.63 13.49
N GLU A 97 -7.27 -0.60 13.32
CA GLU A 97 -6.30 -0.55 14.41
C GLU A 97 -6.56 0.66 15.34
N ARG A 98 -6.80 1.84 14.75
CA ARG A 98 -7.13 3.06 15.50
C ARG A 98 -8.42 2.94 16.30
N SER A 99 -9.49 2.44 15.66
CA SER A 99 -10.80 2.30 16.31
C SER A 99 -10.74 1.33 17.47
N PHE A 100 -10.05 0.20 17.32
CA PHE A 100 -9.84 -0.76 18.38
C PHE A 100 -9.10 -0.14 19.57
N LEU A 101 -7.96 0.50 19.36
CA LEU A 101 -7.16 1.08 20.43
C LEU A 101 -7.90 2.18 21.19
N LEU A 102 -8.62 3.03 20.48
CA LEU A 102 -9.47 4.07 21.11
C LEU A 102 -10.57 3.46 21.97
N SER A 103 -11.21 2.35 21.52
CA SER A 103 -12.21 1.64 22.32
C SER A 103 -11.65 1.05 23.62
N GLN A 104 -10.33 0.80 23.65
CA GLN A 104 -9.60 0.31 24.82
C GLN A 104 -9.00 1.45 25.67
N GLY A 105 -9.36 2.71 25.40
CA GLY A 105 -8.88 3.89 26.12
C GLY A 105 -7.43 4.28 25.85
N VAL A 106 -6.83 3.73 24.78
CA VAL A 106 -5.45 4.06 24.39
C VAL A 106 -5.44 5.26 23.45
N PRO A 107 -4.72 6.37 23.78
CA PRO A 107 -4.56 7.50 22.87
C PRO A 107 -3.79 7.09 21.62
N VAL A 108 -4.32 7.47 20.44
CA VAL A 108 -3.74 7.11 19.13
C VAL A 108 -3.54 8.35 18.29
N GLU A 109 -2.29 8.55 17.86
CA GLU A 109 -1.95 9.51 16.81
C GLU A 109 -1.80 8.79 15.47
N VAL A 110 -2.22 9.41 14.36
CA VAL A 110 -1.98 8.90 13.02
C VAL A 110 -1.08 9.87 12.27
N VAL A 111 0.01 9.33 11.71
CA VAL A 111 0.96 10.08 10.90
C VAL A 111 0.86 9.58 9.46
N PRO A 112 0.48 10.43 8.49
CA PRO A 112 0.37 10.02 7.10
C PRO A 112 1.72 9.66 6.50
N GLY A 113 1.69 8.83 5.46
CA GLY A 113 2.84 8.52 4.62
C GLY A 113 2.53 8.72 3.15
N ILE A 114 3.56 8.73 2.31
CA ILE A 114 3.38 8.77 0.86
C ILE A 114 2.83 7.40 0.42
N THR A 115 1.59 7.38 -0.05
CA THR A 115 0.98 6.14 -0.55
C THR A 115 1.65 5.64 -1.83
N ALA A 116 1.63 4.33 -2.06
CA ALA A 116 2.29 3.70 -3.20
C ALA A 116 1.90 4.32 -4.56
N ALA A 117 0.64 4.74 -4.75
CA ALA A 117 0.22 5.41 -5.99
C ALA A 117 1.07 6.63 -6.30
N LEU A 118 1.30 7.50 -5.31
CA LEU A 118 2.05 8.72 -5.50
C LEU A 118 3.55 8.46 -5.64
N GLY A 119 4.11 7.62 -4.77
CA GLY A 119 5.54 7.31 -4.78
C GLY A 119 5.97 6.54 -6.03
N CYS A 120 5.27 5.47 -6.38
CA CYS A 120 5.55 4.68 -7.58
C CYS A 120 5.30 5.49 -8.86
N GLY A 121 4.23 6.30 -8.89
CA GLY A 121 3.95 7.18 -10.03
C GLY A 121 5.08 8.16 -10.28
N ALA A 122 5.55 8.85 -9.23
CA ALA A 122 6.67 9.78 -9.33
C ALA A 122 7.97 9.09 -9.78
N ALA A 123 8.30 7.93 -9.18
CA ALA A 123 9.49 7.16 -9.54
C ALA A 123 9.47 6.62 -10.98
N ALA A 124 8.28 6.36 -11.53
CA ALA A 124 8.09 5.90 -12.91
C ALA A 124 7.87 7.05 -13.91
N GLY A 125 7.83 8.31 -13.45
CA GLY A 125 7.51 9.47 -14.30
C GLY A 125 6.07 9.51 -14.82
N ILE A 126 5.13 8.89 -14.07
CA ILE A 126 3.70 8.84 -14.41
C ILE A 126 2.93 9.73 -13.43
N PRO A 127 2.40 10.87 -13.87
CA PRO A 127 1.55 11.68 -13.03
C PRO A 127 0.19 10.98 -12.82
N MET A 128 -0.37 11.06 -11.61
CA MET A 128 -1.69 10.49 -11.34
C MET A 128 -2.82 11.31 -11.97
N THR A 129 -2.57 12.59 -12.19
CA THR A 129 -3.50 13.53 -12.84
C THR A 129 -2.76 14.38 -13.87
N HIS A 130 -3.47 14.76 -14.94
CA HIS A 130 -2.94 15.64 -15.98
C HIS A 130 -4.07 16.53 -16.50
N ARG A 131 -3.84 17.86 -16.59
CA ARG A 131 -4.87 18.87 -16.90
C ARG A 131 -5.72 18.51 -18.13
N ASN A 132 -5.10 17.98 -19.18
CA ASN A 132 -5.76 17.73 -20.47
C ASN A 132 -6.13 16.26 -20.69
N MET A 133 -5.75 15.33 -19.78
CA MET A 133 -5.92 13.88 -19.98
C MET A 133 -6.69 13.22 -18.83
N ALA A 134 -6.28 13.45 -17.57
CA ALA A 134 -6.89 12.82 -16.41
C ALA A 134 -7.06 13.84 -15.27
N GLN A 135 -8.28 14.34 -15.08
CA GLN A 135 -8.58 15.35 -14.06
C GLN A 135 -8.95 14.76 -12.70
N ALA A 136 -8.94 13.43 -12.59
CA ALA A 136 -9.22 12.71 -11.38
C ALA A 136 -8.38 11.42 -11.32
N VAL A 137 -8.32 10.80 -10.15
CA VAL A 137 -7.73 9.47 -9.94
C VAL A 137 -8.63 8.67 -9.02
N THR A 138 -8.84 7.40 -9.36
CA THR A 138 -9.59 6.45 -8.52
C THR A 138 -8.65 5.37 -8.01
N PHE A 139 -8.60 5.17 -6.69
CA PHE A 139 -7.86 4.08 -6.05
C PHE A 139 -8.82 2.96 -5.73
N ILE A 140 -8.48 1.74 -6.14
CA ILE A 140 -9.22 0.53 -5.79
C ILE A 140 -8.27 -0.56 -5.29
N THR A 141 -8.81 -1.52 -4.55
CA THR A 141 -8.10 -2.76 -4.22
C THR A 141 -8.48 -3.88 -5.18
N GLY A 142 -7.49 -4.60 -5.68
CA GLY A 142 -7.69 -5.83 -6.46
C GLY A 142 -7.82 -7.08 -5.58
N HIS A 143 -7.75 -6.92 -4.24
CA HIS A 143 -7.87 -8.01 -3.29
C HIS A 143 -9.33 -8.23 -2.87
N GLY A 144 -9.79 -9.49 -2.94
CA GLY A 144 -11.11 -9.93 -2.47
C GLY A 144 -11.25 -11.42 -2.75
N GLU A 145 -11.73 -12.20 -1.76
CA GLU A 145 -11.80 -13.68 -1.86
C GLU A 145 -12.79 -14.14 -2.93
N GLU A 146 -13.81 -13.38 -3.24
CA GLU A 146 -14.80 -13.77 -4.23
C GLU A 146 -14.91 -12.85 -5.43
N GLU A 147 -14.59 -11.57 -5.32
CA GLU A 147 -14.54 -10.60 -6.45
C GLU A 147 -14.15 -9.23 -5.91
N PRO A 148 -13.30 -8.44 -6.61
CA PRO A 148 -13.15 -7.04 -6.25
C PRO A 148 -14.54 -6.40 -6.27
N ARG A 149 -15.06 -6.01 -5.11
CA ARG A 149 -16.36 -5.35 -4.99
C ARG A 149 -16.26 -3.98 -5.62
N GLY A 150 -16.84 -3.80 -6.78
CA GLY A 150 -16.80 -2.54 -7.50
C GLY A 150 -17.96 -2.45 -8.48
N ASP A 151 -18.41 -1.25 -8.74
CA ASP A 151 -19.26 -0.95 -9.88
C ASP A 151 -18.39 -0.97 -11.14
N TRP A 152 -18.28 -2.14 -11.76
CA TRP A 152 -17.41 -2.37 -12.93
C TRP A 152 -17.84 -1.55 -14.14
N GLU A 153 -19.14 -1.28 -14.28
CA GLU A 153 -19.65 -0.41 -15.33
C GLU A 153 -19.17 1.03 -15.11
N ALA A 154 -19.30 1.55 -13.89
CA ALA A 154 -18.78 2.88 -13.55
C ALA A 154 -17.26 2.93 -13.73
N LEU A 155 -16.51 1.94 -13.25
CA LEU A 155 -15.04 1.88 -13.37
C LEU A 155 -14.59 1.81 -14.84
N ALA A 156 -15.29 1.05 -15.69
CA ALA A 156 -14.96 0.95 -17.11
C ALA A 156 -15.20 2.29 -17.85
N ASN A 157 -16.20 3.05 -17.44
CA ASN A 157 -16.55 4.34 -18.04
C ASN A 157 -15.68 5.51 -17.55
N LEU A 158 -14.81 5.31 -16.55
CA LEU A 158 -13.91 6.37 -16.09
C LEU A 158 -12.98 6.84 -17.21
N ARG A 159 -12.90 8.18 -17.38
CA ARG A 159 -12.00 8.85 -18.33
C ARG A 159 -10.73 9.38 -17.64
N HIS A 160 -10.42 8.90 -16.45
CA HIS A 160 -9.28 9.32 -15.65
C HIS A 160 -8.49 8.09 -15.15
N SER A 161 -7.40 8.32 -14.46
CA SER A 161 -6.50 7.27 -13.99
C SER A 161 -7.19 6.36 -12.97
N LEU A 162 -7.15 5.06 -13.21
CA LEU A 162 -7.54 4.02 -12.26
C LEU A 162 -6.29 3.34 -11.73
N VAL A 163 -6.12 3.35 -10.42
CA VAL A 163 -4.94 2.78 -9.75
C VAL A 163 -5.37 1.62 -8.87
N ILE A 164 -4.79 0.45 -9.11
CA ILE A 164 -5.17 -0.79 -8.47
C ILE A 164 -4.06 -1.26 -7.54
N TYR A 165 -4.37 -1.29 -6.26
CA TYR A 165 -3.55 -1.88 -5.21
C TYR A 165 -3.83 -3.38 -5.08
N MET A 166 -2.82 -4.17 -4.73
CA MET A 166 -2.97 -5.61 -4.48
C MET A 166 -3.62 -6.38 -5.65
N GLY A 167 -3.43 -5.91 -6.89
CA GLY A 167 -4.12 -6.41 -8.08
C GLY A 167 -3.35 -7.44 -8.90
N VAL A 168 -2.10 -7.78 -8.57
CA VAL A 168 -1.24 -8.67 -9.41
C VAL A 168 -1.89 -10.04 -9.60
N GLY A 169 -2.34 -10.67 -8.53
CA GLY A 169 -2.94 -12.00 -8.58
C GLY A 169 -4.31 -12.06 -9.27
N SER A 170 -4.99 -10.92 -9.41
CA SER A 170 -6.32 -10.79 -10.03
C SER A 170 -6.31 -10.00 -11.34
N ALA A 171 -5.13 -9.66 -11.85
CA ALA A 171 -4.97 -8.74 -12.99
C ALA A 171 -5.73 -9.17 -14.25
N GLY A 172 -5.71 -10.46 -14.58
CA GLY A 172 -6.47 -11.02 -15.71
C GLY A 172 -7.98 -10.86 -15.53
N LYS A 173 -8.51 -11.17 -14.32
CA LYS A 173 -9.93 -10.98 -13.99
C LYS A 173 -10.34 -9.51 -14.05
N ILE A 174 -9.52 -8.61 -13.54
CA ILE A 174 -9.75 -7.17 -13.56
C ILE A 174 -9.81 -6.65 -15.00
N ALA A 175 -8.82 -7.01 -15.83
CA ALA A 175 -8.80 -6.62 -17.23
C ALA A 175 -10.04 -7.13 -18.00
N THR A 176 -10.38 -8.42 -17.83
CA THR A 176 -11.55 -9.04 -18.45
C THR A 176 -12.84 -8.31 -18.08
N ARG A 177 -13.03 -7.98 -16.79
CA ARG A 177 -14.22 -7.27 -16.32
C ARG A 177 -14.33 -5.85 -16.86
N LEU A 178 -13.24 -5.09 -16.80
CA LEU A 178 -13.22 -3.73 -17.36
C LEU A 178 -13.57 -3.75 -18.86
N MET A 179 -13.01 -4.68 -19.62
CA MET A 179 -13.32 -4.83 -21.05
C MET A 179 -14.76 -5.30 -21.32
N ALA A 180 -15.29 -6.23 -20.52
CA ALA A 180 -16.67 -6.68 -20.62
C ALA A 180 -17.69 -5.55 -20.40
N HIS A 181 -17.31 -4.53 -19.62
CA HIS A 181 -18.12 -3.32 -19.40
C HIS A 181 -17.71 -2.13 -20.29
N GLY A 182 -17.01 -2.40 -21.40
CA GLY A 182 -16.76 -1.42 -22.46
C GLY A 182 -15.44 -0.67 -22.41
N LYS A 183 -14.54 -0.96 -21.46
CA LYS A 183 -13.19 -0.36 -21.47
C LYS A 183 -12.41 -0.85 -22.68
N ASP A 184 -11.82 0.09 -23.43
CA ASP A 184 -11.03 -0.24 -24.62
C ASP A 184 -9.82 -1.14 -24.24
N PRO A 185 -9.67 -2.32 -24.89
CA PRO A 185 -8.48 -3.17 -24.74
C PRO A 185 -7.15 -2.47 -25.05
N ALA A 186 -7.19 -1.40 -25.85
CA ALA A 186 -6.02 -0.59 -26.18
C ALA A 186 -5.65 0.42 -25.07
N THR A 187 -6.49 0.57 -24.02
CA THR A 187 -6.22 1.48 -22.90
C THR A 187 -4.81 1.23 -22.35
N PRO A 188 -3.97 2.28 -22.21
CA PRO A 188 -2.63 2.15 -21.65
C PRO A 188 -2.65 1.60 -20.22
N VAL A 189 -1.68 0.74 -19.91
CA VAL A 189 -1.45 0.26 -18.56
C VAL A 189 0.03 0.35 -18.19
N ALA A 190 0.29 0.60 -16.92
CA ALA A 190 1.62 0.53 -16.32
C ALA A 190 1.57 -0.37 -15.09
N VAL A 191 2.60 -1.16 -14.87
CA VAL A 191 2.76 -1.97 -13.66
C VAL A 191 4.11 -1.67 -13.04
N ILE A 192 4.11 -1.33 -11.75
CA ILE A 192 5.29 -0.94 -11.01
C ILE A 192 5.41 -1.85 -9.80
N ALA A 193 6.39 -2.73 -9.79
CA ALA A 193 6.70 -3.60 -8.66
C ALA A 193 7.87 -3.05 -7.85
N ASN A 194 7.84 -3.21 -6.54
CA ASN A 194 8.84 -2.72 -5.59
C ASN A 194 9.20 -1.23 -5.83
N GLY A 195 8.19 -0.42 -6.09
CA GLY A 195 8.39 0.98 -6.48
C GLY A 195 9.18 1.75 -5.44
N THR A 196 10.03 2.69 -5.90
CA THR A 196 10.95 3.52 -5.12
C THR A 196 12.11 2.78 -4.44
N THR A 197 12.24 1.48 -4.62
CA THR A 197 13.38 0.70 -4.11
C THR A 197 14.39 0.39 -5.22
N LEU A 198 15.57 -0.13 -4.87
CA LEU A 198 16.59 -0.56 -5.84
C LEU A 198 16.11 -1.71 -6.74
N ASP A 199 15.13 -2.50 -6.26
CA ASP A 199 14.53 -3.62 -6.99
C ASP A 199 13.31 -3.22 -7.82
N GLN A 200 13.09 -1.93 -8.04
CA GLN A 200 11.95 -1.45 -8.81
C GLN A 200 11.95 -2.04 -10.22
N LYS A 201 10.81 -2.65 -10.60
CA LYS A 201 10.52 -3.06 -11.98
C LYS A 201 9.37 -2.22 -12.52
N PHE A 202 9.52 -1.75 -13.72
CA PHE A 202 8.51 -0.96 -14.41
C PHE A 202 8.25 -1.54 -15.79
N VAL A 203 6.98 -1.85 -16.08
CA VAL A 203 6.54 -2.34 -17.39
C VAL A 203 5.28 -1.60 -17.80
N LYS A 204 5.14 -1.35 -19.10
CA LYS A 204 3.94 -0.71 -19.68
C LYS A 204 3.45 -1.49 -20.89
N GLY A 205 2.15 -1.40 -21.11
CA GLY A 205 1.47 -2.12 -22.18
C GLY A 205 0.03 -1.65 -22.38
N ARG A 206 -0.85 -2.57 -22.72
CA ARG A 206 -2.28 -2.31 -22.96
C ARG A 206 -3.14 -3.21 -22.08
N LEU A 207 -4.33 -2.76 -21.72
CA LEU A 207 -5.27 -3.46 -20.83
C LEU A 207 -5.56 -4.88 -21.31
N GLY A 208 -5.81 -5.08 -22.59
CA GLY A 208 -6.09 -6.41 -23.18
C GLY A 208 -4.93 -7.40 -23.09
N ARG A 209 -3.74 -6.96 -22.65
CA ARG A 209 -2.55 -7.80 -22.43
C ARG A 209 -1.99 -7.70 -21.01
N LEU A 210 -2.76 -7.16 -20.07
CA LEU A 210 -2.29 -6.92 -18.71
C LEU A 210 -1.78 -8.20 -18.01
N GLU A 211 -2.52 -9.29 -18.11
CA GLU A 211 -2.13 -10.57 -17.51
C GLU A 211 -0.82 -11.11 -18.11
N SER A 212 -0.74 -11.19 -19.44
CA SER A 212 0.48 -11.64 -20.12
C SER A 212 1.66 -10.70 -19.87
N LEU A 213 1.43 -9.40 -19.73
CA LEU A 213 2.46 -8.43 -19.37
C LEU A 213 3.07 -8.74 -18.01
N ILE A 214 2.23 -9.06 -17.02
CA ILE A 214 2.67 -9.43 -15.65
C ILE A 214 3.44 -10.77 -15.68
N ILE A 215 2.89 -11.79 -16.33
CA ILE A 215 3.49 -13.13 -16.38
C ILE A 215 4.85 -13.11 -17.10
N ASN A 216 4.91 -12.54 -18.31
CA ASN A 216 6.10 -12.54 -19.13
C ASN A 216 7.26 -11.76 -18.52
N ASN A 217 6.97 -10.73 -17.73
CA ASN A 217 7.97 -9.93 -17.02
C ASN A 217 8.21 -10.39 -15.59
N LYS A 218 7.60 -11.51 -15.17
CA LYS A 218 7.76 -12.07 -13.82
C LYS A 218 7.52 -11.02 -12.74
N ILE A 219 6.45 -10.24 -12.88
CA ILE A 219 6.06 -9.23 -11.89
C ILE A 219 5.45 -9.93 -10.67
N LEU A 220 6.01 -9.66 -9.51
CA LEU A 220 5.55 -10.17 -8.22
C LEU A 220 5.06 -9.03 -7.33
N ALA A 221 4.23 -9.35 -6.34
CA ALA A 221 3.84 -8.41 -5.30
C ALA A 221 5.04 -8.10 -4.36
N PRO A 222 5.12 -6.87 -3.84
CA PRO A 222 4.15 -5.78 -3.98
C PRO A 222 4.25 -5.08 -5.34
N ALA A 223 3.13 -4.84 -5.97
CA ALA A 223 3.09 -4.07 -7.21
C ALA A 223 1.79 -3.26 -7.33
N LEU A 224 1.89 -2.15 -8.06
CA LEU A 224 0.80 -1.23 -8.38
C LEU A 224 0.48 -1.34 -9.86
N ILE A 225 -0.81 -1.31 -10.22
CA ILE A 225 -1.28 -1.26 -11.60
C ILE A 225 -1.95 0.09 -11.83
N ILE A 226 -1.55 0.79 -12.89
CA ILE A 226 -2.14 2.07 -13.32
C ILE A 226 -2.78 1.85 -14.68
N ILE A 227 -4.05 2.22 -14.82
CA ILE A 227 -4.84 2.07 -16.07
C ILE A 227 -5.37 3.45 -16.46
N GLY A 228 -5.08 3.88 -17.67
CA GLY A 228 -5.54 5.15 -18.20
C GLY A 228 -4.47 5.89 -18.98
N SER A 229 -4.87 6.99 -19.60
CA SER A 229 -3.97 7.89 -20.35
C SER A 229 -3.56 9.05 -19.46
N VAL A 230 -2.30 9.09 -19.03
CA VAL A 230 -1.67 10.17 -18.27
C VAL A 230 -0.25 10.41 -18.74
#